data_fff24dfcaff03e98f6ae0c239b32f28b
#
_entry.id   fff24dfcaff03e98f6ae0c239b32f28b
#
_cell.length_a   1.000
_cell.length_b   1.000
_cell.length_c   1.000
_cell.angle_alpha   90.00
_cell.angle_beta   90.00
_cell.angle_gamma   90.00
#
_symmetry.space_group_name_H-M   'P 1'
#
loop_
_entity.id
_entity.type
_entity.pdbx_description
1 polymer ?
#
loop_
_entity_poly.entity_id
_entity_poly.type
_entity_poly.pdbx_seq_one_letter_code
_entity_poly.pdbx_strand_id
1 'polypeptide(L)'
;MTQPAAPILITGASQRIGLHCAERLLDEGQPVIVSYRTPRPSLDRLRERGAVTLQADFSGAEGIHAFIAALKQQTQALRAIVHNASDWHVEAPGKEAEVFQRMFEVHMLAPYLINIQCAELLRHGGPADIIHIGDDVTRVGSKKHIAYAASKAGLENLTLSFAASLAPAIKVNGIAPALIQFNEGDDEAYRRKALAKSALGIEPGAEVIYQSLRYLLDNPYVTGTTLAVNGGRHLI
;
A
#
# COMPACT_ATOMS: atom_id res chain seq x y z
N MET A 1 -4.31 33.28 5.17
CA MET A 1 -4.88 31.99 5.62
C MET A 1 -4.06 30.92 4.92
N THR A 2 -3.35 30.06 5.65
CA THR A 2 -2.65 28.91 5.08
C THR A 2 -3.69 27.95 4.54
N GLN A 3 -3.60 27.55 3.28
CA GLN A 3 -4.43 26.49 2.73
C GLN A 3 -4.31 25.24 3.62
N PRO A 4 -5.41 24.55 3.92
CA PRO A 4 -5.35 23.29 4.66
C PRO A 4 -4.44 22.30 3.91
N ALA A 5 -3.65 21.55 4.64
CA ALA A 5 -2.75 20.56 4.06
C ALA A 5 -3.55 19.55 3.22
N ALA A 6 -3.08 19.26 2.00
CA ALA A 6 -3.72 18.26 1.14
C ALA A 6 -3.64 16.87 1.80
N PRO A 7 -4.71 16.05 1.76
CA PRO A 7 -4.73 14.75 2.42
C PRO A 7 -3.83 13.72 1.76
N ILE A 8 -3.40 12.73 2.55
CA ILE A 8 -2.77 11.50 2.05
C ILE A 8 -3.84 10.42 1.93
N LEU A 9 -3.96 9.82 0.74
CA LEU A 9 -4.79 8.66 0.51
C LEU A 9 -4.02 7.38 0.89
N ILE A 10 -4.63 6.51 1.72
CA ILE A 10 -4.12 5.15 2.00
C ILE A 10 -5.19 4.14 1.61
N THR A 11 -4.90 3.27 0.66
CA THR A 11 -5.83 2.21 0.27
C THR A 11 -5.75 1.01 1.23
N GLY A 12 -6.91 0.39 1.57
CA GLY A 12 -6.96 -0.80 2.42
C GLY A 12 -6.52 -0.56 3.87
N ALA A 13 -6.93 0.57 4.47
CA ALA A 13 -6.42 1.02 5.77
C ALA A 13 -7.35 0.76 6.97
N SER A 14 -8.25 -0.23 6.90
CA SER A 14 -9.08 -0.61 8.05
C SER A 14 -8.39 -1.50 9.08
N GLN A 15 -7.16 -1.95 8.82
CA GLN A 15 -6.40 -2.84 9.72
C GLN A 15 -4.89 -2.82 9.41
N ARG A 16 -4.10 -3.42 10.32
CA ARG A 16 -2.68 -3.74 10.14
C ARG A 16 -1.84 -2.52 9.70
N ILE A 17 -0.96 -2.68 8.73
CA ILE A 17 -0.03 -1.64 8.23
C ILE A 17 -0.76 -0.36 7.83
N GLY A 18 -1.82 -0.47 7.02
CA GLY A 18 -2.55 0.70 6.55
C GLY A 18 -3.21 1.50 7.66
N LEU A 19 -3.83 0.80 8.64
CA LEU A 19 -4.41 1.43 9.81
C LEU A 19 -3.33 2.16 10.64
N HIS A 20 -2.24 1.47 10.95
CA HIS A 20 -1.14 2.05 11.71
C HIS A 20 -0.58 3.31 11.05
N CYS A 21 -0.32 3.26 9.73
CA CYS A 21 0.15 4.42 8.99
C CYS A 21 -0.86 5.59 9.01
N ALA A 22 -2.17 5.29 8.90
CA ALA A 22 -3.21 6.31 8.99
C ALA A 22 -3.26 6.97 10.37
N GLU A 23 -3.19 6.19 11.44
CA GLU A 23 -3.18 6.69 12.82
C GLU A 23 -1.95 7.57 13.09
N ARG A 24 -0.76 7.14 12.66
CA ARG A 24 0.49 7.89 12.80
C ARG A 24 0.49 9.23 12.04
N LEU A 25 -0.04 9.24 10.81
CA LEU A 25 -0.19 10.49 10.05
C LEU A 25 -1.15 11.46 10.72
N LEU A 26 -2.27 10.95 11.26
CA LEU A 26 -3.21 11.77 12.03
C LEU A 26 -2.59 12.32 13.32
N ASP A 27 -1.71 11.56 14.01
CA ASP A 27 -0.96 12.03 15.18
C ASP A 27 -0.07 13.24 14.85
N GLU A 28 0.43 13.31 13.61
CA GLU A 28 1.24 14.42 13.10
C GLU A 28 0.39 15.58 12.53
N GLY A 29 -0.94 15.49 12.62
CA GLY A 29 -1.84 16.51 12.07
C GLY A 29 -1.99 16.47 10.54
N GLN A 30 -1.52 15.40 9.88
CA GLN A 30 -1.68 15.20 8.45
C GLN A 30 -3.08 14.68 8.12
N PRO A 31 -3.91 15.38 7.32
CA PRO A 31 -5.21 14.87 6.89
C PRO A 31 -5.09 13.57 6.11
N VAL A 32 -5.99 12.62 6.35
CA VAL A 32 -5.96 11.29 5.73
C VAL A 32 -7.31 10.93 5.12
N ILE A 33 -7.27 10.34 3.93
CA ILE A 33 -8.40 9.64 3.32
C ILE A 33 -8.02 8.16 3.29
N VAL A 34 -8.90 7.29 3.77
CA VAL A 34 -8.65 5.84 3.76
C VAL A 34 -9.70 5.10 2.95
N SER A 35 -9.28 4.09 2.18
CA SER A 35 -10.24 3.14 1.63
C SER A 35 -10.28 1.85 2.45
N TYR A 36 -11.44 1.18 2.43
CA TYR A 36 -11.65 -0.10 3.05
C TYR A 36 -12.65 -0.96 2.25
N ARG A 37 -12.48 -2.27 2.26
CA ARG A 37 -13.44 -3.21 1.66
C ARG A 37 -14.50 -3.62 2.68
N THR A 38 -14.05 -4.11 3.82
CA THR A 38 -14.91 -4.59 4.90
C THR A 38 -14.92 -3.59 6.06
N PRO A 39 -16.10 -3.16 6.54
CA PRO A 39 -16.20 -2.29 7.71
C PRO A 39 -15.57 -2.94 8.95
N ARG A 40 -14.89 -2.13 9.77
CA ARG A 40 -14.27 -2.52 11.05
C ARG A 40 -14.41 -1.40 12.06
N PRO A 41 -14.44 -1.68 13.38
CA PRO A 41 -14.52 -0.66 14.42
C PRO A 41 -13.40 0.39 14.40
N SER A 42 -12.25 0.04 13.85
CA SER A 42 -11.13 0.98 13.62
C SER A 42 -11.50 2.18 12.75
N LEU A 43 -12.46 2.02 11.83
CA LEU A 43 -12.90 3.12 10.95
C LEU A 43 -13.62 4.22 11.73
N ASP A 44 -14.36 3.88 12.78
CA ASP A 44 -15.06 4.87 13.61
C ASP A 44 -14.03 5.71 14.36
N ARG A 45 -12.99 5.08 14.94
CA ARG A 45 -11.87 5.80 15.57
C ARG A 45 -11.14 6.73 14.59
N LEU A 46 -10.93 6.29 13.35
CA LEU A 46 -10.32 7.15 12.33
C LEU A 46 -11.21 8.35 11.99
N ARG A 47 -12.53 8.16 11.86
CA ARG A 47 -13.50 9.24 11.61
C ARG A 47 -13.55 10.25 12.74
N GLU A 48 -13.56 9.79 14.00
CA GLU A 48 -13.50 10.64 15.19
C GLU A 48 -12.26 11.52 15.21
N ARG A 49 -11.17 11.05 14.59
CA ARG A 49 -9.92 11.80 14.43
C ARG A 49 -9.85 12.63 13.13
N GLY A 50 -10.95 12.74 12.38
CA GLY A 50 -11.08 13.57 11.20
C GLY A 50 -10.67 12.90 9.87
N ALA A 51 -10.42 11.59 9.85
CA ALA A 51 -10.18 10.89 8.58
C ALA A 51 -11.46 10.73 7.75
N VAL A 52 -11.34 10.92 6.44
CA VAL A 52 -12.38 10.53 5.48
C VAL A 52 -12.23 9.05 5.16
N THR A 53 -13.34 8.30 5.21
CA THR A 53 -13.32 6.86 4.95
C THR A 53 -14.23 6.53 3.77
N LEU A 54 -13.70 5.84 2.75
CA LEU A 54 -14.40 5.46 1.53
C LEU A 54 -14.43 3.93 1.39
N GLN A 55 -15.62 3.37 1.21
CA GLN A 55 -15.71 1.94 0.91
C GLN A 55 -15.35 1.69 -0.55
N ALA A 56 -14.54 0.66 -0.80
CA ALA A 56 -14.07 0.30 -2.13
C ALA A 56 -13.79 -1.19 -2.23
N ASP A 57 -14.24 -1.82 -3.29
CA ASP A 57 -13.80 -3.14 -3.69
C ASP A 57 -13.00 -3.02 -5.00
N PHE A 58 -11.75 -3.46 -4.95
CA PHE A 58 -10.83 -3.41 -6.09
C PHE A 58 -10.77 -4.74 -6.88
N SER A 59 -11.72 -5.63 -6.66
CA SER A 59 -11.87 -6.87 -7.43
C SER A 59 -12.63 -6.65 -8.76
N GLY A 60 -12.20 -5.65 -9.55
CA GLY A 60 -12.80 -5.33 -10.83
C GLY A 60 -12.71 -3.85 -11.17
N ALA A 61 -12.70 -3.54 -12.45
CA ALA A 61 -12.57 -2.17 -12.94
C ALA A 61 -13.73 -1.27 -12.48
N GLU A 62 -14.95 -1.78 -12.39
CA GLU A 62 -16.13 -1.03 -11.97
C GLU A 62 -15.98 -0.47 -10.54
N GLY A 63 -15.59 -1.32 -9.59
CA GLY A 63 -15.35 -0.90 -8.20
C GLY A 63 -14.21 0.12 -8.08
N ILE A 64 -13.17 -0.04 -8.89
CA ILE A 64 -12.05 0.91 -8.95
C ILE A 64 -12.53 2.27 -9.48
N HIS A 65 -13.31 2.31 -10.56
CA HIS A 65 -13.85 3.56 -11.11
C HIS A 65 -14.82 4.24 -10.16
N ALA A 66 -15.70 3.47 -9.49
CA ALA A 66 -16.60 4.00 -8.47
C ALA A 66 -15.83 4.66 -7.31
N PHE A 67 -14.75 4.00 -6.84
CA PHE A 67 -13.87 4.57 -5.82
C PHE A 67 -13.20 5.88 -6.29
N ILE A 68 -12.65 5.91 -7.51
CA ILE A 68 -12.02 7.12 -8.07
C ILE A 68 -13.02 8.28 -8.16
N ALA A 69 -14.25 8.00 -8.59
CA ALA A 69 -15.30 9.01 -8.64
C ALA A 69 -15.64 9.55 -7.25
N ALA A 70 -15.81 8.67 -6.25
CA ALA A 70 -16.05 9.05 -4.87
C ALA A 70 -14.88 9.88 -4.29
N LEU A 71 -13.63 9.47 -4.54
CA LEU A 71 -12.44 10.20 -4.10
C LEU A 71 -12.41 11.63 -4.65
N LYS A 72 -12.69 11.82 -5.94
CA LYS A 72 -12.73 13.14 -6.60
C LYS A 72 -13.85 14.05 -6.08
N GLN A 73 -14.90 13.49 -5.48
CA GLN A 73 -15.95 14.26 -4.79
C GLN A 73 -15.48 14.73 -3.40
N GLN A 74 -14.54 14.02 -2.76
CA GLN A 74 -14.08 14.33 -1.40
C GLN A 74 -12.94 15.36 -1.36
N THR A 75 -12.12 15.42 -2.41
CA THR A 75 -10.97 16.31 -2.43
C THR A 75 -10.61 16.77 -3.83
N GLN A 76 -10.03 17.98 -3.92
CA GLN A 76 -9.49 18.55 -5.15
C GLN A 76 -7.96 18.45 -5.22
N ALA A 77 -7.30 17.97 -4.15
CA ALA A 77 -5.86 17.84 -4.07
C ALA A 77 -5.47 16.66 -3.18
N LEU A 78 -4.34 16.02 -3.49
CA LEU A 78 -3.71 14.97 -2.67
C LEU A 78 -2.23 15.31 -2.45
N ARG A 79 -1.74 15.13 -1.23
CA ARG A 79 -0.30 15.17 -0.90
C ARG A 79 0.39 13.87 -1.35
N ALA A 80 -0.26 12.74 -1.19
CA ALA A 80 0.28 11.45 -1.60
C ALA A 80 -0.82 10.39 -1.78
N ILE A 81 -0.48 9.32 -2.52
CA ILE A 81 -1.26 8.08 -2.60
C ILE A 81 -0.37 6.93 -2.10
N VAL A 82 -0.85 6.20 -1.10
CA VAL A 82 -0.22 4.99 -0.58
C VAL A 82 -1.07 3.78 -0.98
N HIS A 83 -0.60 3.00 -1.93
CA HIS A 83 -1.23 1.75 -2.35
C HIS A 83 -0.87 0.63 -1.38
N ASN A 84 -1.70 0.46 -0.36
CA ASN A 84 -1.55 -0.57 0.66
C ASN A 84 -2.61 -1.68 0.55
N ALA A 85 -3.71 -1.45 -0.18
CA ALA A 85 -4.71 -2.49 -0.38
C ALA A 85 -4.09 -3.75 -0.98
N SER A 86 -4.35 -4.88 -0.36
CA SER A 86 -3.82 -6.17 -0.79
C SER A 86 -4.85 -7.27 -0.52
N ASP A 87 -4.80 -8.29 -1.33
CA ASP A 87 -5.53 -9.53 -1.13
C ASP A 87 -4.55 -10.70 -1.22
N TRP A 88 -4.95 -11.85 -0.69
CA TRP A 88 -4.11 -13.01 -0.64
C TRP A 88 -4.95 -14.27 -0.74
N HIS A 89 -4.70 -15.07 -1.77
CA HIS A 89 -5.37 -16.32 -1.99
C HIS A 89 -4.37 -17.43 -2.29
N VAL A 90 -4.68 -18.63 -1.84
CA VAL A 90 -3.95 -19.84 -2.20
C VAL A 90 -4.50 -20.32 -3.55
N GLU A 91 -3.61 -20.68 -4.47
CA GLU A 91 -4.02 -21.36 -5.69
C GLU A 91 -4.67 -22.70 -5.33
N ALA A 92 -5.85 -22.93 -5.89
CA ALA A 92 -6.59 -24.19 -5.73
C ALA A 92 -6.95 -24.75 -7.10
N PRO A 93 -6.94 -26.10 -7.28
CA PRO A 93 -7.32 -26.73 -8.53
C PRO A 93 -8.68 -26.23 -9.03
N GLY A 94 -8.74 -25.81 -10.30
CA GLY A 94 -9.93 -25.29 -10.97
C GLY A 94 -10.25 -23.81 -10.66
N LYS A 95 -9.43 -23.11 -9.85
CA LYS A 95 -9.59 -21.67 -9.53
C LYS A 95 -8.40 -20.83 -9.93
N GLU A 96 -7.46 -21.37 -10.65
CA GLU A 96 -6.19 -20.72 -10.98
C GLU A 96 -6.40 -19.38 -11.70
N ALA A 97 -7.28 -19.35 -12.70
CA ALA A 97 -7.59 -18.14 -13.47
C ALA A 97 -8.28 -17.07 -12.59
N GLU A 98 -9.22 -17.47 -11.73
CA GLU A 98 -9.92 -16.57 -10.79
C GLU A 98 -8.93 -15.93 -9.81
N VAL A 99 -8.06 -16.74 -9.21
CA VAL A 99 -7.04 -16.26 -8.27
C VAL A 99 -6.06 -15.33 -8.98
N PHE A 100 -5.58 -15.69 -10.17
CA PHE A 100 -4.66 -14.86 -10.95
C PHE A 100 -5.28 -13.49 -11.28
N GLN A 101 -6.51 -13.51 -11.82
CA GLN A 101 -7.24 -12.29 -12.17
C GLN A 101 -7.44 -11.40 -10.94
N ARG A 102 -7.86 -11.96 -9.82
CA ARG A 102 -8.06 -11.21 -8.57
C ARG A 102 -6.78 -10.57 -8.06
N MET A 103 -5.66 -11.28 -8.06
CA MET A 103 -4.36 -10.73 -7.66
C MET A 103 -3.94 -9.60 -8.60
N PHE A 104 -4.15 -9.77 -9.90
CA PHE A 104 -3.88 -8.73 -10.91
C PHE A 104 -4.74 -7.48 -10.67
N GLU A 105 -6.04 -7.65 -10.44
CA GLU A 105 -6.97 -6.51 -10.24
C GLU A 105 -6.60 -5.67 -9.02
N VAL A 106 -6.36 -6.31 -7.88
CA VAL A 106 -6.07 -5.60 -6.62
C VAL A 106 -4.67 -4.99 -6.62
N HIS A 107 -3.65 -5.71 -7.11
CA HIS A 107 -2.26 -5.28 -6.96
C HIS A 107 -1.72 -4.49 -8.16
N MET A 108 -2.33 -4.60 -9.33
CA MET A 108 -1.86 -3.94 -10.55
C MET A 108 -2.90 -2.99 -11.15
N LEU A 109 -4.10 -3.48 -11.47
CA LEU A 109 -5.11 -2.69 -12.15
C LEU A 109 -5.57 -1.49 -11.29
N ALA A 110 -5.83 -1.73 -10.00
CA ALA A 110 -6.27 -0.66 -9.10
C ALA A 110 -5.20 0.44 -8.94
N PRO A 111 -3.93 0.14 -8.59
CA PRO A 111 -2.87 1.16 -8.58
C PRO A 111 -2.69 1.85 -9.93
N TYR A 112 -2.73 1.12 -11.02
CA TYR A 112 -2.59 1.68 -12.37
C TYR A 112 -3.67 2.72 -12.69
N LEU A 113 -4.95 2.36 -12.51
CA LEU A 113 -6.07 3.25 -12.81
C LEU A 113 -6.13 4.44 -11.87
N ILE A 114 -5.88 4.22 -10.56
CA ILE A 114 -5.87 5.30 -9.56
C ILE A 114 -4.74 6.28 -9.88
N ASN A 115 -3.53 5.80 -10.18
CA ASN A 115 -2.39 6.68 -10.50
C ASN A 115 -2.68 7.54 -11.72
N ILE A 116 -3.19 6.96 -12.80
CA ILE A 116 -3.49 7.71 -14.04
C ILE A 116 -4.61 8.72 -13.80
N GLN A 117 -5.73 8.29 -13.20
CA GLN A 117 -6.92 9.12 -13.11
C GLN A 117 -6.89 10.13 -11.97
N CYS A 118 -5.99 9.96 -10.98
CA CYS A 118 -5.82 10.89 -9.85
C CYS A 118 -4.52 11.71 -9.92
N ALA A 119 -3.72 11.61 -10.99
CA ALA A 119 -2.48 12.37 -11.15
C ALA A 119 -2.69 13.89 -11.00
N GLU A 120 -3.79 14.43 -11.50
CA GLU A 120 -4.09 15.85 -11.36
C GLU A 120 -4.34 16.27 -9.91
N LEU A 121 -4.98 15.43 -9.08
CA LEU A 121 -5.14 15.71 -7.66
C LEU A 121 -3.78 15.83 -6.96
N LEU A 122 -2.81 15.02 -7.37
CA LEU A 122 -1.44 15.07 -6.84
C LEU A 122 -0.72 16.35 -7.28
N ARG A 123 -0.87 16.77 -8.54
CA ARG A 123 -0.27 18.04 -9.03
C ARG A 123 -0.79 19.27 -8.33
N HIS A 124 -2.04 19.25 -7.87
CA HIS A 124 -2.63 20.35 -7.11
C HIS A 124 -2.25 20.34 -5.62
N GLY A 125 -1.71 19.23 -5.10
CA GLY A 125 -1.37 19.06 -3.67
C GLY A 125 -0.01 19.62 -3.24
N GLY A 126 0.79 20.17 -4.15
CA GLY A 126 2.17 20.61 -3.88
C GLY A 126 3.17 19.47 -4.13
N PRO A 127 4.23 19.30 -3.30
CA PRO A 127 5.11 18.14 -3.41
C PRO A 127 4.29 16.85 -3.34
N ALA A 128 4.45 15.96 -4.33
CA ALA A 128 3.54 14.84 -4.49
C ALA A 128 4.25 13.49 -4.58
N ASP A 129 3.64 12.48 -3.97
CA ASP A 129 4.21 11.13 -3.87
C ASP A 129 3.17 10.05 -4.19
N ILE A 130 3.63 9.00 -4.86
CA ILE A 130 2.94 7.72 -4.94
C ILE A 130 3.84 6.67 -4.28
N ILE A 131 3.28 5.88 -3.36
CA ILE A 131 4.03 4.85 -2.65
C ILE A 131 3.27 3.52 -2.76
N HIS A 132 3.94 2.51 -3.31
CA HIS A 132 3.40 1.16 -3.45
C HIS A 132 3.91 0.27 -2.32
N ILE A 133 3.02 -0.34 -1.54
CA ILE A 133 3.39 -1.39 -0.59
C ILE A 133 3.48 -2.72 -1.35
N GLY A 134 4.69 -3.05 -1.73
CA GLY A 134 5.07 -4.27 -2.44
C GLY A 134 5.17 -5.48 -1.51
N ASP A 135 6.12 -6.37 -1.82
CA ASP A 135 6.49 -7.53 -0.99
C ASP A 135 7.90 -8.01 -1.38
N ASP A 136 8.70 -8.43 -0.43
CA ASP A 136 10.04 -8.97 -0.66
C ASP A 136 10.03 -10.30 -1.45
N VAL A 137 8.87 -10.97 -1.55
CA VAL A 137 8.68 -12.20 -2.32
C VAL A 137 9.01 -12.04 -3.80
N THR A 138 8.95 -10.83 -4.34
CA THR A 138 9.30 -10.52 -5.74
C THR A 138 10.71 -10.93 -6.10
N ARG A 139 11.62 -10.98 -5.14
CA ARG A 139 13.06 -11.32 -5.32
C ARG A 139 13.32 -12.83 -5.47
N VAL A 140 12.43 -13.67 -4.92
CA VAL A 140 12.65 -15.13 -4.84
C VAL A 140 11.49 -15.93 -5.42
N GLY A 141 10.34 -15.32 -5.65
CA GLY A 141 9.10 -15.99 -6.07
C GLY A 141 8.45 -16.83 -4.96
N SER A 142 7.36 -17.50 -5.29
CA SER A 142 6.63 -18.34 -4.35
C SER A 142 6.20 -19.66 -4.99
N LYS A 143 6.39 -20.77 -4.25
CA LYS A 143 5.90 -22.10 -4.68
C LYS A 143 4.40 -22.31 -4.45
N LYS A 144 3.79 -21.51 -3.57
CA LYS A 144 2.39 -21.68 -3.11
C LYS A 144 1.49 -20.50 -3.48
N HIS A 145 2.07 -19.36 -3.86
CA HIS A 145 1.36 -18.11 -4.13
C HIS A 145 1.95 -17.46 -5.37
N ILE A 146 1.88 -18.18 -6.51
CA ILE A 146 2.52 -17.76 -7.77
C ILE A 146 1.86 -16.50 -8.31
N ALA A 147 0.52 -16.48 -8.36
CA ALA A 147 -0.26 -15.33 -8.83
C ALA A 147 -0.01 -14.07 -7.97
N TYR A 148 0.03 -14.24 -6.63
CA TYR A 148 0.36 -13.15 -5.70
C TYR A 148 1.77 -12.59 -5.97
N ALA A 149 2.78 -13.47 -6.00
CA ALA A 149 4.17 -13.04 -6.23
C ALA A 149 4.33 -12.35 -7.60
N ALA A 150 3.70 -12.88 -8.64
CA ALA A 150 3.71 -12.27 -9.98
C ALA A 150 3.03 -10.89 -9.99
N SER A 151 1.88 -10.72 -9.31
CA SER A 151 1.20 -9.44 -9.24
C SER A 151 1.99 -8.40 -8.44
N LYS A 152 2.69 -8.79 -7.38
CA LYS A 152 3.59 -7.90 -6.64
C LYS A 152 4.83 -7.50 -7.44
N ALA A 153 5.39 -8.40 -8.25
CA ALA A 153 6.46 -8.06 -9.19
C ALA A 153 5.97 -7.07 -10.27
N GLY A 154 4.75 -7.25 -10.76
CA GLY A 154 4.10 -6.27 -11.64
C GLY A 154 3.92 -4.90 -10.99
N LEU A 155 3.53 -4.84 -9.72
CA LEU A 155 3.43 -3.59 -8.96
C LEU A 155 4.79 -2.91 -8.81
N GLU A 156 5.87 -3.67 -8.60
CA GLU A 156 7.22 -3.13 -8.55
C GLU A 156 7.64 -2.52 -9.90
N ASN A 157 7.28 -3.15 -11.01
CA ASN A 157 7.49 -2.56 -12.33
C ASN A 157 6.65 -1.30 -12.56
N LEU A 158 5.39 -1.26 -12.08
CA LEU A 158 4.57 -0.04 -12.12
C LEU A 158 5.23 1.11 -11.34
N THR A 159 5.94 0.82 -10.25
CA THR A 159 6.72 1.84 -9.52
C THR A 159 7.74 2.51 -10.44
N LEU A 160 8.54 1.73 -11.17
CA LEU A 160 9.54 2.25 -12.09
C LEU A 160 8.91 3.01 -13.25
N SER A 161 7.88 2.44 -13.85
CA SER A 161 7.20 3.01 -15.02
C SER A 161 6.53 4.36 -14.70
N PHE A 162 5.82 4.44 -13.56
CA PHE A 162 5.21 5.69 -13.12
C PHE A 162 6.25 6.71 -12.64
N ALA A 163 7.35 6.28 -12.00
CA ALA A 163 8.44 7.20 -11.64
C ALA A 163 9.01 7.89 -12.88
N ALA A 164 9.26 7.14 -13.95
CA ALA A 164 9.75 7.70 -15.20
C ALA A 164 8.71 8.62 -15.88
N SER A 165 7.42 8.25 -15.84
CA SER A 165 6.36 8.97 -16.52
C SER A 165 5.91 10.25 -15.81
N LEU A 166 5.95 10.28 -14.46
CA LEU A 166 5.38 11.36 -13.66
C LEU A 166 6.42 12.35 -13.12
N ALA A 167 7.71 12.03 -13.24
CA ALA A 167 8.79 12.95 -12.87
C ALA A 167 8.80 14.18 -13.81
N PRO A 168 9.22 15.36 -13.31
CA PRO A 168 9.63 15.66 -11.95
C PRO A 168 8.48 16.02 -11.00
N ALA A 169 7.23 16.05 -11.47
CA ALA A 169 6.09 16.58 -10.71
C ALA A 169 5.66 15.67 -9.54
N ILE A 170 5.79 14.35 -9.70
CA ILE A 170 5.35 13.36 -8.72
C ILE A 170 6.46 12.31 -8.57
N LYS A 171 6.91 12.07 -7.34
CA LYS A 171 7.82 10.96 -7.02
C LYS A 171 7.03 9.66 -6.88
N VAL A 172 7.57 8.55 -7.36
CA VAL A 172 6.94 7.24 -7.23
C VAL A 172 7.95 6.24 -6.70
N ASN A 173 7.65 5.63 -5.55
CA ASN A 173 8.53 4.69 -4.87
C ASN A 173 7.76 3.47 -4.34
N GLY A 174 8.49 2.43 -3.99
CA GLY A 174 7.98 1.22 -3.37
C GLY A 174 8.55 0.99 -1.97
N ILE A 175 7.81 0.25 -1.15
CA ILE A 175 8.30 -0.37 0.08
C ILE A 175 8.02 -1.86 -0.06
N ALA A 176 9.04 -2.70 0.06
CA ALA A 176 8.93 -4.15 -0.04
C ALA A 176 9.17 -4.79 1.34
N PRO A 177 8.10 -5.01 2.13
CA PRO A 177 8.19 -5.69 3.39
C PRO A 177 8.36 -7.20 3.22
N ALA A 178 9.01 -7.84 4.20
CA ALA A 178 8.86 -9.28 4.46
C ALA A 178 7.84 -9.47 5.58
N LEU A 179 8.15 -10.32 6.58
CA LEU A 179 7.31 -10.43 7.78
C LEU A 179 7.34 -9.13 8.58
N ILE A 180 6.18 -8.52 8.76
CA ILE A 180 6.02 -7.31 9.58
C ILE A 180 5.34 -7.61 10.91
N GLN A 181 4.26 -8.39 10.87
CA GLN A 181 3.51 -8.78 12.07
C GLN A 181 2.80 -10.12 11.86
N PHE A 182 2.71 -10.90 12.90
CA PHE A 182 1.96 -12.15 12.91
C PHE A 182 0.45 -11.93 12.99
N ASN A 183 -0.32 -12.96 12.63
CA ASN A 183 -1.73 -13.03 12.94
C ASN A 183 -1.94 -13.62 14.35
N GLU A 184 -3.10 -13.34 14.96
CA GLU A 184 -3.44 -13.87 16.28
C GLU A 184 -3.44 -15.40 16.36
N GLY A 185 -3.77 -16.08 15.23
CA GLY A 185 -3.80 -17.54 15.14
C GLY A 185 -2.48 -18.21 14.77
N ASP A 186 -1.41 -17.46 14.52
CA ASP A 186 -0.10 -18.05 14.17
C ASP A 186 0.55 -18.71 15.39
N ASP A 187 0.78 -20.04 15.32
CA ASP A 187 1.38 -20.79 16.39
C ASP A 187 2.90 -20.52 16.57
N GLU A 188 3.46 -20.90 17.70
CA GLU A 188 4.87 -20.67 18.00
C GLU A 188 5.85 -21.38 17.05
N ALA A 189 5.48 -22.54 16.52
CA ALA A 189 6.33 -23.28 15.59
C ALA A 189 6.42 -22.52 14.25
N TYR A 190 5.27 -22.02 13.77
CA TYR A 190 5.23 -21.15 12.59
C TYR A 190 6.00 -19.86 12.82
N ARG A 191 5.81 -19.19 13.98
CA ARG A 191 6.51 -17.95 14.35
C ARG A 191 8.02 -18.13 14.32
N ARG A 192 8.57 -19.16 15.01
CA ARG A 192 10.00 -19.49 14.98
C ARG A 192 10.53 -19.71 13.56
N LYS A 193 9.79 -20.48 12.74
CA LYS A 193 10.17 -20.76 11.35
C LYS A 193 10.15 -19.52 10.48
N ALA A 194 9.19 -18.60 10.70
CA ALA A 194 9.07 -17.37 9.96
C ALA A 194 10.19 -16.38 10.33
N LEU A 195 10.51 -16.24 11.63
CA LEU A 195 11.60 -15.38 12.10
C LEU A 195 12.97 -15.84 11.59
N ALA A 196 13.19 -17.15 11.53
CA ALA A 196 14.45 -17.73 11.01
C ALA A 196 14.69 -17.43 9.52
N LYS A 197 13.74 -16.80 8.81
CA LYS A 197 13.88 -16.40 7.40
C LYS A 197 14.46 -15.00 7.23
N SER A 198 14.86 -14.33 8.28
CA SER A 198 15.52 -13.02 8.20
C SER A 198 16.71 -12.96 9.15
N ALA A 199 17.77 -12.26 8.76
CA ALA A 199 18.98 -12.15 9.56
C ALA A 199 18.74 -11.48 10.92
N LEU A 200 17.77 -10.54 11.01
CA LEU A 200 17.42 -9.90 12.27
C LEU A 200 16.54 -10.77 13.17
N GLY A 201 15.80 -11.74 12.65
CA GLY A 201 15.02 -12.71 13.42
C GLY A 201 13.96 -12.12 14.35
N ILE A 202 13.39 -10.96 14.04
CA ILE A 202 12.40 -10.26 14.86
C ILE A 202 11.09 -10.02 14.14
N GLU A 203 10.00 -9.82 14.88
CA GLU A 203 8.74 -9.23 14.43
C GLU A 203 8.81 -7.71 14.67
N PRO A 204 9.01 -6.89 13.62
CA PRO A 204 9.28 -5.46 13.82
C PRO A 204 8.03 -4.62 14.11
N GLY A 205 6.84 -5.12 13.77
CA GLY A 205 5.60 -4.33 13.81
C GLY A 205 5.46 -3.33 12.66
N ALA A 206 4.28 -2.71 12.57
CA ALA A 206 3.94 -1.82 11.45
C ALA A 206 4.71 -0.48 11.46
N GLU A 207 5.31 -0.11 12.59
CA GLU A 207 6.05 1.15 12.74
C GLU A 207 7.23 1.27 11.76
N VAL A 208 7.91 0.18 11.43
CA VAL A 208 9.04 0.21 10.47
C VAL A 208 8.57 0.57 9.05
N ILE A 209 7.33 0.24 8.72
CA ILE A 209 6.73 0.66 7.42
C ILE A 209 6.36 2.13 7.46
N TYR A 210 5.82 2.62 8.59
CA TYR A 210 5.55 4.05 8.75
C TYR A 210 6.84 4.88 8.66
N GLN A 211 7.92 4.48 9.30
CA GLN A 211 9.23 5.15 9.21
C GLN A 211 9.75 5.18 7.77
N SER A 212 9.58 4.08 7.03
CA SER A 212 9.95 4.01 5.62
C SER A 212 9.07 4.93 4.75
N LEU A 213 7.78 4.99 5.04
CA LEU A 213 6.82 5.90 4.41
C LEU A 213 7.24 7.37 4.64
N ARG A 214 7.54 7.74 5.90
CA ARG A 214 8.01 9.09 6.24
C ARG A 214 9.29 9.45 5.51
N TYR A 215 10.28 8.54 5.50
CA TYR A 215 11.51 8.75 4.76
C TYR A 215 11.27 9.08 3.28
N LEU A 216 10.37 8.35 2.61
CA LEU A 216 10.07 8.58 1.19
C LEU A 216 9.31 9.90 0.97
N LEU A 217 8.39 10.26 1.87
CA LEU A 217 7.64 11.51 1.80
C LEU A 217 8.53 12.73 2.02
N ASP A 218 9.51 12.64 2.92
CA ASP A 218 10.36 13.75 3.34
C ASP A 218 11.61 13.93 2.45
N ASN A 219 12.03 12.87 1.77
CA ASN A 219 13.22 12.93 0.92
C ASN A 219 12.87 13.43 -0.49
N PRO A 220 13.29 14.63 -0.90
CA PRO A 220 12.93 15.20 -2.20
C PRO A 220 13.68 14.57 -3.39
N TYR A 221 14.72 13.76 -3.15
CA TYR A 221 15.61 13.25 -4.19
C TYR A 221 15.55 11.74 -4.40
N VAL A 222 14.49 11.08 -3.89
CA VAL A 222 14.28 9.63 -4.05
C VAL A 222 13.03 9.39 -4.90
N THR A 223 13.21 8.80 -6.09
CA THR A 223 12.13 8.32 -6.97
C THR A 223 12.58 7.09 -7.74
N GLY A 224 11.65 6.21 -8.10
CA GLY A 224 11.94 4.99 -8.86
C GLY A 224 12.68 3.92 -8.04
N THR A 225 12.62 3.97 -6.71
CA THR A 225 13.26 2.97 -5.84
C THR A 225 12.24 2.16 -5.06
N THR A 226 12.60 0.93 -4.70
CA THR A 226 11.85 0.10 -3.76
C THR A 226 12.73 -0.20 -2.55
N LEU A 227 12.33 0.32 -1.38
CA LEU A 227 13.01 0.07 -0.12
C LEU A 227 12.69 -1.34 0.39
N ALA A 228 13.70 -2.18 0.54
CA ALA A 228 13.56 -3.48 1.16
C ALA A 228 13.48 -3.33 2.69
N VAL A 229 12.33 -3.69 3.28
CA VAL A 229 12.11 -3.71 4.73
C VAL A 229 11.89 -5.16 5.16
N ASN A 230 12.97 -5.95 5.09
CA ASN A 230 12.92 -7.41 5.11
C ASN A 230 13.79 -8.07 6.19
N GLY A 231 14.40 -7.28 7.09
CA GLY A 231 15.26 -7.81 8.15
C GLY A 231 16.49 -8.58 7.66
N GLY A 232 16.99 -8.26 6.45
CA GLY A 232 18.13 -8.97 5.85
C GLY A 232 17.77 -10.35 5.31
N ARG A 233 16.52 -10.57 4.88
CA ARG A 233 16.06 -11.87 4.35
C ARG A 233 16.88 -12.38 3.16
N HIS A 234 17.45 -11.49 2.36
CA HIS A 234 18.28 -11.83 1.21
C HIS A 234 19.71 -12.27 1.56
N LEU A 235 20.07 -12.23 2.86
CA LEU A 235 21.40 -12.58 3.34
C LEU A 235 21.49 -14.04 3.83
N ILE A 236 20.35 -14.74 3.95
CA ILE A 236 20.26 -16.11 4.48
C ILE A 236 19.53 -17.06 3.56
#